data_5b71ccb59dda6b17e34e61c001f20a0b
#
_entry.id   5b71ccb59dda6b17e34e61c001f20a0b
#
_cell.length_a   1.000
_cell.length_b   1.000
_cell.length_c   1.000
_cell.angle_alpha   90.00
_cell.angle_beta   90.00
_cell.angle_gamma   90.00
#
_symmetry.space_group_name_H-M   'P 1'
#
loop_
_entity.id
_entity.type
_entity.pdbx_description
1 polymer ?
#
loop_
_entity_poly.entity_id
_entity_poly.type
_entity_poly.pdbx_seq_one_letter_code
_entity_poly.pdbx_strand_id
1 'polypeptide(L)'
;MANAAAQRRQLVPFAALSATYFAHIGFFNPYLPLWLKELGLPIVVISLLTSVQSFTRVFAPYAWGALSDHTGERVRLLRLSAAIALVASLGLWWDGGAWWIGLVLLVLFTHTSSMMSLTEAAMAHLVAGDWGRYGRVRLWGSAGFMLTVFAAGAWFEGHGMRDFPAWTAVTLGGVLLCTWWLPDVREKHAHERAVKEPIAPVLREPAVRWFFASLFFHVMAHFAIYGFLSLYLDALGYSKAMIGTLWAVSVLVEIAWFFAQGRLIGRLRMTQWLVVGGAAAVLRMALTAGLGGWLAAMFIAQALHALTFASHHTACIAMLTQHFPGRLRGRGQALFTVIGYGLGGVLGVL
;
A
#
# COMPACT_ATOMS: atom_id res chain seq x y z
N MET A 1 21.19 28.96 0.08
CA MET A 1 21.55 27.77 0.86
C MET A 1 20.70 27.63 2.15
N ALA A 2 20.48 28.67 2.94
CA ALA A 2 19.64 28.61 4.17
C ALA A 2 18.20 28.13 3.95
N ASN A 3 17.55 28.58 2.87
CA ASN A 3 16.16 28.20 2.55
C ASN A 3 16.02 26.70 2.19
N ALA A 4 17.00 26.11 1.51
CA ALA A 4 17.00 24.69 1.18
C ALA A 4 17.24 23.79 2.43
N ALA A 5 18.03 24.25 3.39
CA ALA A 5 18.24 23.56 4.65
C ALA A 5 16.98 23.59 5.54
N ALA A 6 16.28 24.73 5.60
CA ALA A 6 15.01 24.87 6.31
C ALA A 6 13.92 23.96 5.73
N GLN A 7 13.77 23.95 4.39
CA GLN A 7 12.83 23.06 3.72
C GLN A 7 13.17 21.57 3.93
N ARG A 8 14.44 21.19 3.94
CA ARG A 8 14.86 19.80 4.26
C ARG A 8 14.43 19.40 5.67
N ARG A 9 14.59 20.29 6.67
CA ARG A 9 14.16 20.03 8.05
C ARG A 9 12.64 19.81 8.15
N GLN A 10 11.85 20.51 7.36
CA GLN A 10 10.39 20.35 7.33
C GLN A 10 9.93 19.01 6.73
N LEU A 11 10.74 18.36 5.88
CA LEU A 11 10.43 17.04 5.31
C LEU A 11 10.79 15.85 6.24
N VAL A 12 11.61 16.07 7.27
CA VAL A 12 12.01 15.00 8.21
C VAL A 12 10.81 14.36 8.92
N PRO A 13 9.83 15.11 9.46
CA PRO A 13 8.64 14.50 10.08
C PRO A 13 7.82 13.66 9.10
N PHE A 14 7.73 14.07 7.83
CA PHE A 14 7.03 13.30 6.80
C PHE A 14 7.79 12.02 6.42
N ALA A 15 9.12 12.07 6.41
CA ALA A 15 9.95 10.89 6.21
C ALA A 15 9.80 9.89 7.38
N ALA A 16 9.78 10.38 8.62
CA ALA A 16 9.53 9.57 9.80
C ALA A 16 8.12 8.95 9.79
N LEU A 17 7.09 9.72 9.43
CA LEU A 17 5.74 9.19 9.28
C LEU A 17 5.67 8.15 8.15
N SER A 18 6.33 8.38 7.01
CA SER A 18 6.40 7.40 5.93
C SER A 18 7.06 6.11 6.41
N ALA A 19 8.19 6.21 7.12
CA ALA A 19 8.91 5.06 7.65
C ALA A 19 8.03 4.25 8.63
N THR A 20 7.41 4.88 9.60
CA THR A 20 6.59 4.20 10.63
C THR A 20 5.28 3.64 10.05
N TYR A 21 4.64 4.36 9.13
CA TYR A 21 3.43 3.86 8.45
C TYR A 21 3.72 2.61 7.63
N PHE A 22 4.78 2.62 6.83
CA PHE A 22 5.16 1.43 6.05
C PHE A 22 5.80 0.34 6.90
N ALA A 23 6.40 0.67 8.04
CA ALA A 23 6.80 -0.30 9.05
C ALA A 23 5.58 -1.06 9.60
N HIS A 24 4.48 -0.35 9.91
CA HIS A 24 3.22 -0.99 10.30
C HIS A 24 2.71 -1.93 9.20
N ILE A 25 2.61 -1.45 7.96
CA ILE A 25 2.15 -2.27 6.83
C ILE A 25 3.09 -3.46 6.57
N GLY A 26 4.40 -3.26 6.74
CA GLY A 26 5.43 -4.24 6.46
C GLY A 26 5.34 -5.51 7.32
N PHE A 27 4.91 -5.38 8.58
CA PHE A 27 4.65 -6.59 9.36
C PHE A 27 3.17 -7.01 9.31
N PHE A 28 2.25 -6.04 9.37
CA PHE A 28 0.84 -6.31 9.52
C PHE A 28 0.28 -7.15 8.37
N ASN A 29 0.50 -6.72 7.12
CA ASN A 29 -0.07 -7.40 5.96
C ASN A 29 0.50 -8.82 5.75
N PRO A 30 1.82 -9.07 5.81
CA PRO A 30 2.36 -10.42 5.67
C PRO A 30 1.99 -11.38 6.80
N TYR A 31 1.83 -10.87 8.02
CA TYR A 31 1.66 -11.73 9.20
C TYR A 31 0.22 -11.80 9.74
N LEU A 32 -0.68 -10.88 9.35
CA LEU A 32 -2.10 -10.97 9.72
C LEU A 32 -2.73 -12.32 9.35
N PRO A 33 -2.56 -12.87 8.13
CA PRO A 33 -3.13 -14.15 7.79
C PRO A 33 -2.59 -15.30 8.66
N LEU A 34 -1.31 -15.26 9.02
CA LEU A 34 -0.68 -16.26 9.89
C LEU A 34 -1.20 -16.18 11.32
N TRP A 35 -1.39 -14.97 11.85
CA TRP A 35 -2.00 -14.76 13.16
C TRP A 35 -3.45 -15.28 13.19
N LEU A 36 -4.25 -14.97 12.17
CA LEU A 36 -5.63 -15.47 12.08
C LEU A 36 -5.68 -17.00 11.96
N LYS A 37 -4.70 -17.63 11.27
CA LYS A 37 -4.55 -19.07 11.22
C LYS A 37 -4.22 -19.66 12.59
N GLU A 38 -3.33 -19.03 13.37
CA GLU A 38 -2.97 -19.49 14.73
C GLU A 38 -4.16 -19.37 15.70
N LEU A 39 -5.10 -18.43 15.48
CA LEU A 39 -6.38 -18.38 16.19
C LEU A 39 -7.38 -19.49 15.77
N GLY A 40 -6.98 -20.39 14.87
CA GLY A 40 -7.83 -21.52 14.41
C GLY A 40 -8.90 -21.12 13.39
N LEU A 41 -8.84 -19.93 12.80
CA LEU A 41 -9.84 -19.50 11.83
C LEU A 41 -9.67 -20.24 10.49
N PRO A 42 -10.78 -20.69 9.86
CA PRO A 42 -10.74 -21.33 8.56
C PRO A 42 -10.34 -20.37 7.45
N ILE A 43 -9.75 -20.88 6.37
CA ILE A 43 -9.19 -20.07 5.28
C ILE A 43 -10.19 -19.09 4.67
N VAL A 44 -11.47 -19.47 4.55
CA VAL A 44 -12.54 -18.61 4.05
C VAL A 44 -12.75 -17.39 4.95
N VAL A 45 -12.69 -17.58 6.26
CA VAL A 45 -12.81 -16.47 7.22
C VAL A 45 -11.57 -15.58 7.17
N ILE A 46 -10.38 -16.17 7.05
CA ILE A 46 -9.13 -15.42 6.89
C ILE A 46 -9.20 -14.55 5.63
N SER A 47 -9.67 -15.09 4.50
CA SER A 47 -9.81 -14.32 3.26
C SER A 47 -10.82 -13.17 3.39
N LEU A 48 -11.96 -13.39 4.03
CA LEU A 48 -12.94 -12.35 4.31
C LEU A 48 -12.35 -11.24 5.18
N LEU A 49 -11.66 -11.58 6.27
CA LEU A 49 -11.05 -10.60 7.18
C LEU A 49 -9.93 -9.81 6.51
N THR A 50 -9.10 -10.44 5.71
CA THR A 50 -8.01 -9.76 4.99
C THR A 50 -8.52 -8.90 3.83
N SER A 51 -9.65 -9.26 3.20
CA SER A 51 -10.30 -8.45 2.15
C SER A 51 -10.85 -7.12 2.66
N VAL A 52 -11.11 -6.97 3.96
CA VAL A 52 -11.58 -5.72 4.58
C VAL A 52 -10.66 -4.55 4.27
N GLN A 53 -9.35 -4.77 4.19
CA GLN A 53 -8.40 -3.72 3.81
C GLN A 53 -8.68 -3.16 2.41
N SER A 54 -8.91 -4.03 1.44
CA SER A 54 -9.22 -3.62 0.06
C SER A 54 -10.61 -3.00 -0.04
N PHE A 55 -11.57 -3.52 0.71
CA PHE A 55 -12.90 -2.94 0.80
C PHE A 55 -12.87 -1.50 1.33
N THR A 56 -12.13 -1.23 2.40
CA THR A 56 -12.03 0.13 2.94
C THR A 56 -11.36 1.12 1.96
N ARG A 57 -10.47 0.66 1.08
CA ARG A 57 -9.86 1.49 0.03
C ARG A 57 -10.86 2.01 -1.00
N VAL A 58 -12.03 1.40 -1.11
CA VAL A 58 -13.09 1.88 -2.03
C VAL A 58 -13.68 3.21 -1.56
N PHE A 59 -13.85 3.42 -0.26
CA PHE A 59 -14.56 4.59 0.27
C PHE A 59 -13.73 5.47 1.23
N ALA A 60 -12.84 4.88 2.05
CA ALA A 60 -12.18 5.62 3.12
C ALA A 60 -11.30 6.79 2.62
N PRO A 61 -10.45 6.64 1.58
CA PRO A 61 -9.66 7.76 1.07
C PRO A 61 -10.52 8.92 0.57
N TYR A 62 -11.71 8.64 0.01
CA TYR A 62 -12.64 9.66 -0.44
C TYR A 62 -13.29 10.40 0.71
N ALA A 63 -13.78 9.66 1.71
CA ALA A 63 -14.43 10.25 2.87
C ALA A 63 -13.46 11.17 3.63
N TRP A 64 -12.25 10.67 3.88
CA TRP A 64 -11.21 11.44 4.56
C TRP A 64 -10.67 12.59 3.70
N GLY A 65 -10.54 12.40 2.39
CA GLY A 65 -10.15 13.45 1.45
C GLY A 65 -11.18 14.59 1.42
N ALA A 66 -12.49 14.25 1.27
CA ALA A 66 -13.56 15.23 1.28
C ALA A 66 -13.64 16.00 2.61
N LEU A 67 -13.48 15.29 3.74
CA LEU A 67 -13.42 15.92 5.06
C LEU A 67 -12.21 16.84 5.20
N SER A 68 -11.06 16.43 4.69
CA SER A 68 -9.83 17.20 4.64
C SER A 68 -9.99 18.49 3.82
N ASP A 69 -10.61 18.37 2.65
CA ASP A 69 -10.83 19.52 1.77
C ASP A 69 -11.87 20.50 2.37
N HIS A 70 -12.86 19.97 3.11
CA HIS A 70 -13.86 20.81 3.79
C HIS A 70 -13.29 21.54 5.00
N THR A 71 -12.46 20.88 5.80
CA THR A 71 -11.95 21.44 7.05
C THR A 71 -10.64 22.22 6.87
N GLY A 72 -9.83 21.88 5.86
CA GLY A 72 -8.45 22.39 5.68
C GLY A 72 -7.46 21.89 6.73
N GLU A 73 -7.84 20.92 7.57
CA GLU A 73 -7.08 20.48 8.75
C GLU A 73 -6.46 19.09 8.57
N ARG A 74 -5.72 18.88 7.48
CA ARG A 74 -5.14 17.57 7.10
C ARG A 74 -4.35 16.89 8.21
N VAL A 75 -3.49 17.64 8.90
CA VAL A 75 -2.64 17.10 9.97
C VAL A 75 -3.46 16.67 11.18
N ARG A 76 -4.51 17.43 11.53
CA ARG A 76 -5.44 17.02 12.60
C ARG A 76 -6.18 15.73 12.26
N LEU A 77 -6.62 15.60 11.02
CA LEU A 77 -7.28 14.38 10.54
C LEU A 77 -6.33 13.18 10.54
N LEU A 78 -5.04 13.39 10.21
CA LEU A 78 -4.00 12.35 10.35
C LEU A 78 -3.83 11.91 11.80
N ARG A 79 -3.73 12.86 12.75
CA ARG A 79 -3.63 12.57 14.19
C ARG A 79 -4.86 11.80 14.69
N LEU A 80 -6.05 12.25 14.30
CA LEU A 80 -7.31 11.57 14.66
C LEU A 80 -7.36 10.15 14.11
N SER A 81 -7.02 9.97 12.83
CA SER A 81 -6.97 8.64 12.20
C SER A 81 -5.97 7.72 12.88
N ALA A 82 -4.77 8.21 13.20
CA ALA A 82 -3.75 7.43 13.90
C ALA A 82 -4.20 7.04 15.31
N ALA A 83 -4.82 7.98 16.04
CA ALA A 83 -5.34 7.71 17.38
C ALA A 83 -6.47 6.67 17.38
N ILE A 84 -7.44 6.80 16.46
CA ILE A 84 -8.55 5.82 16.34
C ILE A 84 -8.02 4.45 15.92
N ALA A 85 -7.08 4.39 14.95
CA ALA A 85 -6.48 3.12 14.54
C ALA A 85 -5.73 2.45 15.68
N LEU A 86 -4.96 3.20 16.48
CA LEU A 86 -4.28 2.69 17.68
C LEU A 86 -5.28 2.17 18.71
N VAL A 87 -6.32 2.94 19.05
CA VAL A 87 -7.34 2.51 20.01
C VAL A 87 -8.07 1.27 19.50
N ALA A 88 -8.47 1.24 18.22
CA ALA A 88 -9.10 0.07 17.61
C ALA A 88 -8.20 -1.17 17.70
N SER A 89 -6.88 -1.02 17.49
CA SER A 89 -5.94 -2.14 17.56
C SER A 89 -5.89 -2.81 18.93
N LEU A 90 -6.23 -2.10 20.02
CA LEU A 90 -6.34 -2.69 21.35
C LEU A 90 -7.44 -3.76 21.43
N GLY A 91 -8.44 -3.69 20.52
CA GLY A 91 -9.46 -4.72 20.42
C GLY A 91 -8.94 -6.08 19.93
N LEU A 92 -7.73 -6.16 19.37
CA LEU A 92 -7.12 -7.43 18.95
C LEU A 92 -6.69 -8.31 20.13
N TRP A 93 -6.61 -7.78 21.35
CA TRP A 93 -6.36 -8.59 22.56
C TRP A 93 -7.62 -9.29 23.08
N TRP A 94 -8.80 -8.92 22.57
CA TRP A 94 -10.05 -9.52 23.03
C TRP A 94 -10.45 -10.68 22.13
N ASP A 95 -10.68 -11.83 22.74
CA ASP A 95 -11.22 -12.99 22.02
C ASP A 95 -12.76 -12.88 21.85
N GLY A 96 -13.14 -12.08 20.86
CA GLY A 96 -14.56 -11.87 20.47
C GLY A 96 -14.96 -12.66 19.20
N GLY A 97 -14.09 -13.57 18.74
CA GLY A 97 -14.28 -14.34 17.54
C GLY A 97 -14.16 -13.52 16.23
N ALA A 98 -14.44 -14.15 15.09
CA ALA A 98 -14.21 -13.58 13.76
C ALA A 98 -14.98 -12.28 13.52
N TRP A 99 -16.20 -12.14 14.02
CA TRP A 99 -17.00 -10.93 13.86
C TRP A 99 -16.38 -9.73 14.60
N TRP A 100 -15.89 -9.96 15.80
CA TRP A 100 -15.20 -8.92 16.55
C TRP A 100 -13.91 -8.48 15.86
N ILE A 101 -13.09 -9.43 15.45
CA ILE A 101 -11.87 -9.15 14.70
C ILE A 101 -12.22 -8.37 13.41
N GLY A 102 -13.29 -8.78 12.70
CA GLY A 102 -13.77 -8.07 11.51
C GLY A 102 -14.14 -6.62 11.78
N LEU A 103 -14.83 -6.34 12.89
CA LEU A 103 -15.17 -4.97 13.30
C LEU A 103 -13.91 -4.16 13.62
N VAL A 104 -12.99 -4.73 14.38
CA VAL A 104 -11.71 -4.08 14.71
C VAL A 104 -10.91 -3.76 13.45
N LEU A 105 -10.79 -4.72 12.53
CA LEU A 105 -10.09 -4.52 11.26
C LEU A 105 -10.79 -3.49 10.37
N LEU A 106 -12.13 -3.47 10.34
CA LEU A 106 -12.89 -2.47 9.59
C LEU A 106 -12.59 -1.06 10.08
N VAL A 107 -12.63 -0.82 11.39
CA VAL A 107 -12.28 0.48 11.97
C VAL A 107 -10.82 0.81 11.69
N LEU A 108 -9.89 -0.12 11.98
CA LEU A 108 -8.46 0.07 11.77
C LEU A 108 -8.14 0.42 10.32
N PHE A 109 -8.64 -0.35 9.35
CA PHE A 109 -8.35 -0.11 7.93
C PHE A 109 -9.08 1.12 7.38
N THR A 110 -10.26 1.48 7.86
CA THR A 110 -10.94 2.73 7.47
C THR A 110 -10.04 3.94 7.76
N HIS A 111 -9.32 3.91 8.86
CA HIS A 111 -8.44 5.01 9.24
C HIS A 111 -7.04 4.90 8.62
N THR A 112 -6.44 3.71 8.56
CA THR A 112 -5.09 3.55 8.00
C THR A 112 -5.05 3.66 6.48
N SER A 113 -6.10 3.25 5.74
CA SER A 113 -6.15 3.30 4.28
C SER A 113 -6.04 4.71 3.69
N SER A 114 -6.44 5.74 4.44
CA SER A 114 -6.42 7.13 4.01
C SER A 114 -5.19 7.90 4.47
N MET A 115 -4.39 7.36 5.39
CA MET A 115 -3.24 8.08 5.95
C MET A 115 -2.22 8.47 4.89
N MET A 116 -1.94 7.60 3.92
CA MET A 116 -0.94 7.89 2.89
C MET A 116 -1.37 9.03 1.98
N SER A 117 -2.62 9.03 1.51
CA SER A 117 -3.15 10.10 0.66
C SER A 117 -3.21 11.45 1.39
N LEU A 118 -3.60 11.45 2.66
CA LEU A 118 -3.58 12.66 3.50
C LEU A 118 -2.15 13.16 3.73
N THR A 119 -1.19 12.27 3.93
CA THR A 119 0.23 12.61 4.12
C THR A 119 0.82 13.22 2.85
N GLU A 120 0.56 12.62 1.68
CA GLU A 120 1.01 13.13 0.39
C GLU A 120 0.40 14.50 0.08
N ALA A 121 -0.88 14.67 0.38
CA ALA A 121 -1.54 15.96 0.24
C ALA A 121 -0.95 17.03 1.19
N ALA A 122 -0.67 16.66 2.45
CA ALA A 122 -0.09 17.58 3.44
C ALA A 122 1.34 18.03 3.08
N MET A 123 2.13 17.18 2.42
CA MET A 123 3.50 17.54 2.02
C MET A 123 3.62 18.11 0.60
N ALA A 124 2.55 18.12 -0.19
CA ALA A 124 2.60 18.50 -1.60
C ALA A 124 3.23 19.88 -1.83
N HIS A 125 2.92 20.87 -0.98
CA HIS A 125 3.49 22.22 -1.04
C HIS A 125 4.99 22.26 -0.70
N LEU A 126 5.48 21.37 0.17
CA LEU A 126 6.91 21.27 0.54
C LEU A 126 7.73 20.62 -0.56
N VAL A 127 7.12 19.66 -1.27
CA VAL A 127 7.72 19.00 -2.42
C VAL A 127 7.78 19.94 -3.63
N ALA A 128 6.74 20.76 -3.83
CA ALA A 128 6.65 21.82 -4.86
C ALA A 128 7.05 21.34 -6.26
N GLY A 129 6.68 20.10 -6.64
CA GLY A 129 7.02 19.48 -7.93
C GLY A 129 8.43 18.89 -8.01
N ASP A 130 9.25 18.96 -6.97
CA ASP A 130 10.57 18.32 -6.91
C ASP A 130 10.43 16.83 -6.60
N TRP A 131 10.40 16.02 -7.66
CA TRP A 131 10.31 14.56 -7.56
C TRP A 131 11.45 13.92 -6.78
N GLY A 132 12.63 14.55 -6.75
CA GLY A 132 13.75 14.07 -5.94
C GLY A 132 13.49 14.23 -4.44
N ARG A 133 12.79 15.28 -4.02
CA ARG A 133 12.37 15.46 -2.62
C ARG A 133 11.31 14.45 -2.24
N TYR A 134 10.31 14.26 -3.10
CA TYR A 134 9.28 13.24 -2.91
C TYR A 134 9.89 11.84 -2.78
N GLY A 135 10.79 11.48 -3.70
CA GLY A 135 11.46 10.17 -3.69
C GLY A 135 12.25 9.92 -2.40
N ARG A 136 12.94 10.93 -1.86
CA ARG A 136 13.66 10.80 -0.59
C ARG A 136 12.75 10.53 0.60
N VAL A 137 11.59 11.17 0.66
CA VAL A 137 10.59 10.88 1.72
C VAL A 137 10.04 9.46 1.55
N ARG A 138 9.73 9.08 0.32
CA ARG A 138 9.14 7.78 0.00
C ARG A 138 10.09 6.61 0.25
N LEU A 139 11.39 6.81 0.05
CA LEU A 139 12.44 5.81 0.31
C LEU A 139 12.42 5.34 1.78
N TRP A 140 12.18 6.24 2.73
CA TRP A 140 12.07 5.88 4.13
C TRP A 140 10.90 4.93 4.42
N GLY A 141 9.81 5.03 3.65
CA GLY A 141 8.71 4.08 3.70
C GLY A 141 9.15 2.67 3.31
N SER A 142 9.86 2.52 2.19
CA SER A 142 10.39 1.22 1.76
C SER A 142 11.38 0.63 2.78
N ALA A 143 12.23 1.48 3.36
CA ALA A 143 13.15 1.07 4.43
C ALA A 143 12.38 0.59 5.68
N GLY A 144 11.36 1.33 6.11
CA GLY A 144 10.50 0.95 7.23
C GLY A 144 9.81 -0.39 7.02
N PHE A 145 9.20 -0.59 5.85
CA PHE A 145 8.60 -1.87 5.47
C PHE A 145 9.60 -3.02 5.56
N MET A 146 10.74 -2.88 4.87
CA MET A 146 11.74 -3.94 4.76
C MET A 146 12.32 -4.32 6.13
N LEU A 147 12.68 -3.33 6.94
CA LEU A 147 13.22 -3.58 8.28
C LEU A 147 12.20 -4.28 9.17
N THR A 148 10.94 -3.85 9.11
CA THR A 148 9.91 -4.38 10.02
C THR A 148 9.42 -5.75 9.60
N VAL A 149 9.28 -6.04 8.30
CA VAL A 149 8.89 -7.39 7.86
C VAL A 149 9.94 -8.42 8.22
N PHE A 150 11.22 -8.05 8.12
CA PHE A 150 12.34 -8.92 8.50
C PHE A 150 12.40 -9.10 10.03
N ALA A 151 12.35 -8.02 10.80
CA ALA A 151 12.40 -8.07 12.26
C ALA A 151 11.21 -8.84 12.84
N ALA A 152 9.99 -8.61 12.33
CA ALA A 152 8.80 -9.34 12.75
C ALA A 152 8.89 -10.84 12.43
N GLY A 153 9.43 -11.21 11.25
CA GLY A 153 9.64 -12.60 10.90
C GLY A 153 10.57 -13.32 11.86
N ALA A 154 11.71 -12.71 12.19
CA ALA A 154 12.65 -13.24 13.16
C ALA A 154 12.03 -13.34 14.57
N TRP A 155 11.25 -12.34 14.97
CA TRP A 155 10.56 -12.35 16.27
C TRP A 155 9.51 -13.46 16.36
N PHE A 156 8.61 -13.53 15.38
CA PHE A 156 7.53 -14.52 15.37
C PHE A 156 8.02 -15.96 15.17
N GLU A 157 9.21 -16.16 14.62
CA GLU A 157 9.84 -17.49 14.57
C GLU A 157 10.14 -18.00 15.98
N GLY A 158 10.66 -17.15 16.86
CA GLY A 158 11.03 -17.53 18.22
C GLY A 158 9.89 -17.50 19.24
N HIS A 159 8.87 -16.63 19.05
CA HIS A 159 7.85 -16.33 20.05
C HIS A 159 6.42 -16.73 19.63
N GLY A 160 6.21 -17.19 18.38
CA GLY A 160 4.88 -17.42 17.82
C GLY A 160 4.13 -16.11 17.50
N MET A 161 2.88 -16.24 17.06
CA MET A 161 2.08 -15.09 16.62
C MET A 161 1.33 -14.37 17.74
N ARG A 162 1.41 -14.84 18.99
CA ARG A 162 0.71 -14.24 20.16
C ARG A 162 0.99 -12.75 20.35
N ASP A 163 2.19 -12.30 19.95
CA ASP A 163 2.62 -10.92 20.10
C ASP A 163 2.16 -10.01 18.95
N PHE A 164 1.42 -10.53 17.97
CA PHE A 164 0.92 -9.78 16.82
C PHE A 164 0.10 -8.53 17.22
N PRO A 165 -0.83 -8.58 18.23
CA PRO A 165 -1.52 -7.39 18.70
C PRO A 165 -0.57 -6.35 19.30
N ALA A 166 0.46 -6.76 20.05
CA ALA A 166 1.46 -5.87 20.65
C ALA A 166 2.28 -5.15 19.56
N TRP A 167 2.75 -5.87 18.55
CA TRP A 167 3.43 -5.30 17.39
C TRP A 167 2.53 -4.29 16.65
N THR A 168 1.24 -4.59 16.53
CA THR A 168 0.25 -3.68 15.93
C THR A 168 0.15 -2.39 16.71
N ALA A 169 -0.01 -2.45 18.03
CA ALA A 169 -0.12 -1.27 18.89
C ALA A 169 1.19 -0.46 18.91
N VAL A 170 2.35 -1.11 19.00
CA VAL A 170 3.66 -0.43 19.01
C VAL A 170 3.89 0.31 17.69
N THR A 171 3.64 -0.32 16.56
CA THR A 171 3.85 0.32 15.26
C THR A 171 2.84 1.45 14.99
N LEU A 172 1.56 1.29 15.36
CA LEU A 172 0.57 2.37 15.28
C LEU A 172 0.85 3.49 16.28
N GLY A 173 1.39 3.17 17.46
CA GLY A 173 1.91 4.15 18.41
C GLY A 173 3.03 5.00 17.79
N GLY A 174 3.96 4.37 17.09
CA GLY A 174 5.01 5.05 16.31
C GLY A 174 4.42 5.97 15.22
N VAL A 175 3.41 5.50 14.49
CA VAL A 175 2.67 6.33 13.52
C VAL A 175 2.05 7.54 14.20
N LEU A 176 1.33 7.36 15.30
CA LEU A 176 0.71 8.44 16.06
C LEU A 176 1.74 9.46 16.53
N LEU A 177 2.84 9.03 17.13
CA LEU A 177 3.93 9.92 17.56
C LEU A 177 4.49 10.75 16.41
N CYS A 178 4.70 10.13 15.23
CA CYS A 178 5.16 10.86 14.04
C CYS A 178 4.13 11.88 13.53
N THR A 179 2.82 11.61 13.65
CA THR A 179 1.79 12.60 13.28
C THR A 179 1.80 13.83 14.18
N TRP A 180 2.17 13.69 15.47
CA TRP A 180 2.33 14.82 16.38
C TRP A 180 3.53 15.69 16.03
N TRP A 181 4.53 15.12 15.39
CA TRP A 181 5.72 15.88 14.93
C TRP A 181 5.47 16.65 13.65
N LEU A 182 4.39 16.38 12.91
CA LEU A 182 4.07 17.09 11.67
C LEU A 182 3.73 18.58 11.94
N PRO A 183 4.21 19.48 11.08
CA PRO A 183 3.85 20.89 11.16
C PRO A 183 2.34 21.07 10.90
N ASP A 184 1.68 21.86 11.73
CA ASP A 184 0.25 22.12 11.64
C ASP A 184 0.01 23.28 10.64
N VAL A 185 -0.06 22.94 9.35
CA VAL A 185 -0.30 23.91 8.28
C VAL A 185 -1.79 23.89 7.93
N ARG A 186 -2.49 24.98 8.24
CA ARG A 186 -3.83 25.21 7.71
C ARG A 186 -3.73 25.68 6.27
N GLU A 187 -4.30 24.94 5.35
CA GLU A 187 -4.44 25.39 3.98
C GLU A 187 -5.65 26.31 3.85
N LYS A 188 -5.43 27.50 3.27
CA LYS A 188 -6.53 28.37 2.88
C LYS A 188 -7.32 27.69 1.77
N HIS A 189 -8.62 27.52 1.96
CA HIS A 189 -9.51 26.92 0.98
C HIS A 189 -9.47 27.68 -0.36
N ALA A 190 -8.90 27.08 -1.36
CA ALA A 190 -9.14 27.49 -2.74
C ALA A 190 -10.47 26.88 -3.20
N HIS A 191 -11.59 27.48 -2.78
CA HIS A 191 -12.93 27.17 -3.31
C HIS A 191 -13.08 27.75 -4.72
N GLU A 192 -12.28 27.32 -5.66
CA GLU A 192 -12.68 27.42 -7.06
C GLU A 192 -13.74 26.34 -7.32
N ARG A 193 -14.98 26.78 -7.56
CA ARG A 193 -16.02 25.94 -8.13
C ARG A 193 -15.54 25.40 -9.47
N ALA A 194 -14.84 24.26 -9.43
CA ALA A 194 -14.34 23.62 -10.62
C ALA A 194 -15.53 23.18 -11.48
N VAL A 195 -15.66 23.74 -12.66
CA VAL A 195 -16.57 23.24 -13.69
C VAL A 195 -16.24 21.76 -13.89
N LYS A 196 -17.22 20.88 -13.65
CA LYS A 196 -17.05 19.43 -13.75
C LYS A 196 -16.96 19.03 -15.23
N GLU A 197 -15.77 18.81 -15.72
CA GLU A 197 -15.60 18.20 -17.06
C GLU A 197 -16.24 16.79 -17.08
N PRO A 198 -17.01 16.43 -18.13
CA PRO A 198 -17.62 15.11 -18.20
C PRO A 198 -16.56 14.03 -18.40
N ILE A 199 -16.54 13.00 -17.57
CA ILE A 199 -15.63 11.87 -17.68
C ILE A 199 -16.14 10.77 -18.64
N ALA A 200 -17.44 10.74 -18.88
CA ALA A 200 -18.09 9.69 -19.66
C ALA A 200 -17.51 9.51 -21.08
N PRO A 201 -17.14 10.57 -21.83
CA PRO A 201 -16.52 10.40 -23.15
C PRO A 201 -15.20 9.62 -23.07
N VAL A 202 -14.33 9.94 -22.08
CA VAL A 202 -13.04 9.26 -21.88
C VAL A 202 -13.24 7.79 -21.55
N LEU A 203 -14.22 7.47 -20.68
CA LEU A 203 -14.52 6.09 -20.30
C LEU A 203 -15.13 5.24 -21.45
N ARG A 204 -15.65 5.88 -22.49
CA ARG A 204 -16.14 5.18 -23.69
C ARG A 204 -15.03 4.79 -24.66
N GLU A 205 -13.86 5.38 -24.55
CA GLU A 205 -12.71 5.03 -25.38
C GLU A 205 -12.29 3.57 -25.18
N PRO A 206 -12.17 2.75 -26.25
CA PRO A 206 -11.76 1.36 -26.13
C PRO A 206 -10.44 1.18 -25.41
N ALA A 207 -9.45 2.05 -25.67
CA ALA A 207 -8.14 2.01 -25.01
C ALA A 207 -8.24 2.16 -23.49
N VAL A 208 -9.11 3.07 -23.02
CA VAL A 208 -9.33 3.30 -21.57
C VAL A 208 -10.03 2.11 -20.93
N ARG A 209 -11.03 1.53 -21.60
CA ARG A 209 -11.72 0.33 -21.10
C ARG A 209 -10.77 -0.86 -20.98
N TRP A 210 -9.96 -1.13 -21.98
CA TRP A 210 -8.96 -2.20 -21.93
C TRP A 210 -7.86 -1.94 -20.92
N PHE A 211 -7.47 -0.69 -20.73
CA PHE A 211 -6.53 -0.30 -19.67
C PHE A 211 -7.08 -0.65 -18.28
N PHE A 212 -8.32 -0.26 -17.97
CA PHE A 212 -8.93 -0.58 -16.66
C PHE A 212 -9.21 -2.07 -16.49
N ALA A 213 -9.59 -2.79 -17.54
CA ALA A 213 -9.74 -4.25 -17.49
C ALA A 213 -8.41 -4.93 -17.20
N SER A 214 -7.33 -4.54 -17.89
CA SER A 214 -5.98 -5.05 -17.66
C SER A 214 -5.53 -4.76 -16.22
N LEU A 215 -5.70 -3.53 -15.75
CA LEU A 215 -5.40 -3.12 -14.38
C LEU A 215 -6.14 -4.01 -13.37
N PHE A 216 -7.44 -4.18 -13.55
CA PHE A 216 -8.28 -4.95 -12.65
C PHE A 216 -7.77 -6.39 -12.50
N PHE A 217 -7.59 -7.13 -13.59
CA PHE A 217 -7.13 -8.51 -13.55
C PHE A 217 -5.69 -8.65 -13.04
N HIS A 218 -4.82 -7.72 -13.41
CA HIS A 218 -3.44 -7.72 -12.94
C HIS A 218 -3.37 -7.51 -11.42
N VAL A 219 -4.09 -6.53 -10.89
CA VAL A 219 -4.11 -6.24 -9.46
C VAL A 219 -4.84 -7.35 -8.69
N MET A 220 -5.93 -7.90 -9.23
CA MET A 220 -6.61 -9.05 -8.66
C MET A 220 -5.66 -10.23 -8.47
N ALA A 221 -4.88 -10.61 -9.49
CA ALA A 221 -3.86 -11.65 -9.38
C ALA A 221 -2.78 -11.31 -8.34
N HIS A 222 -2.37 -10.05 -8.24
CA HIS A 222 -1.39 -9.58 -7.26
C HIS A 222 -1.90 -9.71 -5.82
N PHE A 223 -3.18 -9.42 -5.58
CA PHE A 223 -3.77 -9.53 -4.25
C PHE A 223 -3.93 -10.96 -3.78
N ALA A 224 -4.02 -11.95 -4.67
CA ALA A 224 -3.91 -13.36 -4.30
C ALA A 224 -2.56 -13.65 -3.62
N ILE A 225 -1.44 -13.11 -4.14
CA ILE A 225 -0.14 -13.21 -3.46
C ILE A 225 -0.17 -12.46 -2.13
N TYR A 226 -0.65 -11.22 -2.10
CA TYR A 226 -0.65 -10.41 -0.87
C TYR A 226 -1.49 -11.03 0.25
N GLY A 227 -2.60 -11.70 -0.07
CA GLY A 227 -3.45 -12.36 0.90
C GLY A 227 -2.94 -13.72 1.36
N PHE A 228 -2.30 -14.50 0.47
CA PHE A 228 -2.07 -15.92 0.73
C PHE A 228 -0.61 -16.35 0.71
N LEU A 229 0.34 -15.55 0.21
CA LEU A 229 1.74 -15.98 0.08
C LEU A 229 2.32 -16.44 1.42
N SER A 230 2.10 -15.72 2.50
CA SER A 230 2.63 -16.10 3.82
C SER A 230 2.02 -17.41 4.32
N LEU A 231 0.71 -17.62 4.14
CA LEU A 231 0.03 -18.89 4.50
C LEU A 231 0.52 -20.05 3.64
N TYR A 232 0.72 -19.81 2.35
CA TYR A 232 1.21 -20.81 1.42
C TYR A 232 2.64 -21.24 1.76
N LEU A 233 3.53 -20.30 2.00
CA LEU A 233 4.91 -20.58 2.40
C LEU A 233 4.98 -21.28 3.77
N ASP A 234 4.16 -20.86 4.73
CA ASP A 234 4.05 -21.51 6.04
C ASP A 234 3.56 -22.98 5.89
N ALA A 235 2.58 -23.21 5.02
CA ALA A 235 2.11 -24.59 4.71
C ALA A 235 3.17 -25.46 4.03
N LEU A 236 4.12 -24.87 3.31
CA LEU A 236 5.28 -25.56 2.73
C LEU A 236 6.44 -25.75 3.73
N GLY A 237 6.29 -25.31 4.98
CA GLY A 237 7.29 -25.46 6.03
C GLY A 237 8.38 -24.37 6.05
N TYR A 238 8.20 -23.26 5.34
CA TYR A 238 9.13 -22.13 5.47
C TYR A 238 8.96 -21.46 6.83
N SER A 239 10.10 -21.12 7.44
CA SER A 239 10.11 -20.36 8.69
C SER A 239 9.53 -18.96 8.53
N LYS A 240 8.98 -18.37 9.60
CA LYS A 240 8.45 -17.01 9.58
C LYS A 240 9.54 -15.98 9.22
N ALA A 241 10.78 -16.25 9.63
CA ALA A 241 11.95 -15.44 9.25
C ALA A 241 12.22 -15.51 7.74
N MET A 242 12.12 -16.69 7.11
CA MET A 242 12.28 -16.83 5.66
C MET A 242 11.13 -16.15 4.89
N ILE A 243 9.88 -16.29 5.38
CA ILE A 243 8.72 -15.57 4.82
C ILE A 243 8.98 -14.06 4.82
N GLY A 244 9.43 -13.50 5.96
CA GLY A 244 9.79 -12.09 6.06
C GLY A 244 10.93 -11.70 5.11
N THR A 245 11.92 -12.57 4.93
CA THR A 245 13.04 -12.36 4.00
C THR A 245 12.56 -12.29 2.55
N LEU A 246 11.67 -13.19 2.14
CA LEU A 246 11.10 -13.19 0.79
C LEU A 246 10.27 -11.93 0.52
N TRP A 247 9.50 -11.44 1.49
CA TRP A 247 8.82 -10.16 1.40
C TRP A 247 9.80 -8.98 1.31
N ALA A 248 10.88 -8.99 2.11
CA ALA A 248 11.90 -7.95 2.06
C ALA A 248 12.61 -7.89 0.70
N VAL A 249 12.89 -9.04 0.09
CA VAL A 249 13.49 -9.14 -1.26
C VAL A 249 12.59 -8.48 -2.30
N SER A 250 11.27 -8.69 -2.25
CA SER A 250 10.36 -8.07 -3.21
C SER A 250 10.42 -6.53 -3.15
N VAL A 251 10.51 -5.95 -1.96
CA VAL A 251 10.66 -4.50 -1.79
C VAL A 251 12.06 -4.02 -2.18
N LEU A 252 13.09 -4.80 -1.90
CA LEU A 252 14.46 -4.46 -2.31
C LEU A 252 14.59 -4.34 -3.83
N VAL A 253 14.04 -5.29 -4.59
CA VAL A 253 14.08 -5.23 -6.05
C VAL A 253 13.20 -4.12 -6.62
N GLU A 254 12.09 -3.78 -5.95
CA GLU A 254 11.29 -2.60 -6.27
C GLU A 254 12.11 -1.31 -6.14
N ILE A 255 12.82 -1.15 -5.03
CA ILE A 255 13.72 -0.02 -4.80
C ILE A 255 14.79 0.05 -5.90
N ALA A 256 15.46 -1.07 -6.19
CA ALA A 256 16.46 -1.15 -7.24
C ALA A 256 15.90 -0.76 -8.61
N TRP A 257 14.66 -1.21 -8.92
CA TRP A 257 13.97 -0.80 -10.14
C TRP A 257 13.75 0.71 -10.21
N PHE A 258 13.23 1.34 -9.16
CA PHE A 258 13.00 2.79 -9.15
C PHE A 258 14.27 3.61 -9.34
N PHE A 259 15.42 3.13 -8.89
CA PHE A 259 16.73 3.74 -9.20
C PHE A 259 17.14 3.54 -10.67
N ALA A 260 16.85 2.37 -11.26
CA ALA A 260 17.25 2.03 -12.61
C ALA A 260 16.26 2.49 -13.69
N GLN A 261 14.98 2.69 -13.34
CA GLN A 261 13.89 2.88 -14.30
C GLN A 261 14.08 4.08 -15.23
N GLY A 262 14.73 5.15 -14.77
CA GLY A 262 15.00 6.32 -15.62
C GLY A 262 15.79 6.00 -16.90
N ARG A 263 16.59 4.90 -16.88
CA ARG A 263 17.34 4.41 -18.04
C ARG A 263 16.59 3.35 -18.84
N LEU A 264 15.62 2.69 -18.24
CA LEU A 264 14.97 1.50 -18.78
C LEU A 264 13.58 1.80 -19.34
N ILE A 265 12.81 2.66 -18.66
CA ILE A 265 11.39 2.86 -18.94
C ILE A 265 11.12 3.41 -20.34
N GLY A 266 12.02 4.23 -20.86
CA GLY A 266 11.93 4.79 -22.21
C GLY A 266 12.23 3.82 -23.36
N ARG A 267 12.70 2.59 -23.07
CA ARG A 267 13.02 1.58 -24.10
C ARG A 267 11.80 0.93 -24.72
N LEU A 268 10.66 0.95 -24.03
CA LEU A 268 9.40 0.38 -24.46
C LEU A 268 8.28 1.41 -24.34
N ARG A 269 7.20 1.22 -25.11
CA ARG A 269 5.96 1.98 -24.94
C ARG A 269 5.30 1.58 -23.61
N MET A 270 4.49 2.46 -23.01
CA MET A 270 3.81 2.15 -21.76
C MET A 270 2.88 0.92 -21.86
N THR A 271 2.21 0.74 -23.00
CA THR A 271 1.41 -0.46 -23.28
C THR A 271 2.25 -1.75 -23.31
N GLN A 272 3.47 -1.69 -23.85
CA GLN A 272 4.40 -2.83 -23.85
C GLN A 272 4.88 -3.16 -22.43
N TRP A 273 5.10 -2.14 -21.57
CA TRP A 273 5.40 -2.36 -20.16
C TRP A 273 4.25 -3.03 -19.41
N LEU A 274 2.98 -2.72 -19.74
CA LEU A 274 1.83 -3.45 -19.20
C LEU A 274 1.85 -4.92 -19.60
N VAL A 275 2.19 -5.23 -20.86
CA VAL A 275 2.32 -6.62 -21.34
C VAL A 275 3.47 -7.34 -20.65
N VAL A 276 4.64 -6.70 -20.52
CA VAL A 276 5.79 -7.25 -19.78
C VAL A 276 5.42 -7.53 -18.31
N GLY A 277 4.74 -6.59 -17.66
CA GLY A 277 4.24 -6.78 -16.29
C GLY A 277 3.27 -7.95 -16.18
N GLY A 278 2.33 -8.08 -17.13
CA GLY A 278 1.39 -9.19 -17.19
C GLY A 278 2.07 -10.54 -17.43
N ALA A 279 3.00 -10.63 -18.39
CA ALA A 279 3.77 -11.85 -18.62
C ALA A 279 4.63 -12.25 -17.42
N ALA A 280 5.28 -11.26 -16.79
CA ALA A 280 6.02 -11.49 -15.56
C ALA A 280 5.12 -11.95 -14.41
N ALA A 281 3.86 -11.47 -14.32
CA ALA A 281 2.89 -11.94 -13.34
C ALA A 281 2.51 -13.41 -13.56
N VAL A 282 2.26 -13.81 -14.81
CA VAL A 282 2.00 -15.22 -15.15
C VAL A 282 3.20 -16.10 -14.74
N LEU A 283 4.42 -15.69 -15.08
CA LEU A 283 5.63 -16.42 -14.71
C LEU A 283 5.79 -16.50 -13.18
N ARG A 284 5.59 -15.38 -12.48
CA ARG A 284 5.65 -15.32 -11.01
C ARG A 284 4.66 -16.28 -10.36
N MET A 285 3.40 -16.30 -10.85
CA MET A 285 2.38 -17.23 -10.35
C MET A 285 2.73 -18.67 -10.63
N ALA A 286 3.22 -18.97 -11.85
CA ALA A 286 3.62 -20.33 -12.23
C ALA A 286 4.79 -20.83 -11.37
N LEU A 287 5.81 -20.01 -11.13
CA LEU A 287 6.92 -20.32 -10.23
C LEU A 287 6.43 -20.56 -8.80
N THR A 288 5.57 -19.68 -8.29
CA THR A 288 5.04 -19.80 -6.94
C THR A 288 4.21 -21.07 -6.77
N ALA A 289 3.30 -21.36 -7.69
CA ALA A 289 2.41 -22.53 -7.61
C ALA A 289 3.13 -23.86 -7.91
N GLY A 290 3.99 -23.87 -8.94
CA GLY A 290 4.61 -25.10 -9.40
C GLY A 290 5.92 -25.47 -8.69
N LEU A 291 6.65 -24.48 -8.19
CA LEU A 291 7.98 -24.66 -7.61
C LEU A 291 8.10 -24.03 -6.21
N GLY A 292 6.99 -23.86 -5.49
CA GLY A 292 6.94 -23.20 -4.18
C GLY A 292 7.82 -23.84 -3.11
N GLY A 293 8.05 -25.16 -3.18
CA GLY A 293 8.97 -25.87 -2.28
C GLY A 293 10.46 -25.63 -2.58
N TRP A 294 10.79 -25.00 -3.71
CA TRP A 294 12.18 -24.69 -4.08
C TRP A 294 12.52 -23.22 -3.78
N LEU A 295 13.34 -23.02 -2.76
CA LEU A 295 13.68 -21.69 -2.26
C LEU A 295 14.23 -20.74 -3.34
N ALA A 296 15.07 -21.24 -4.26
CA ALA A 296 15.62 -20.41 -5.33
C ALA A 296 14.51 -19.92 -6.28
N ALA A 297 13.50 -20.74 -6.59
CA ALA A 297 12.34 -20.31 -7.38
C ALA A 297 11.54 -19.23 -6.66
N MET A 298 11.44 -19.28 -5.33
CA MET A 298 10.77 -18.24 -4.53
C MET A 298 11.54 -16.94 -4.59
N PHE A 299 12.87 -16.92 -4.51
CA PHE A 299 13.67 -15.71 -4.70
C PHE A 299 13.47 -15.11 -6.10
N ILE A 300 13.45 -15.93 -7.15
CA ILE A 300 13.16 -15.46 -8.51
C ILE A 300 11.76 -14.89 -8.61
N ALA A 301 10.75 -15.57 -8.05
CA ALA A 301 9.37 -15.09 -8.02
C ALA A 301 9.26 -13.73 -7.29
N GLN A 302 9.99 -13.53 -6.17
CA GLN A 302 10.03 -12.25 -5.49
C GLN A 302 10.81 -11.18 -6.28
N ALA A 303 11.87 -11.54 -7.00
CA ALA A 303 12.60 -10.62 -7.87
C ALA A 303 11.74 -10.10 -9.05
N LEU A 304 10.83 -10.94 -9.57
CA LEU A 304 9.86 -10.52 -10.60
C LEU A 304 8.90 -9.42 -10.11
N HIS A 305 8.85 -9.13 -8.81
CA HIS A 305 8.05 -8.03 -8.25
C HIS A 305 8.39 -6.68 -8.87
N ALA A 306 9.64 -6.44 -9.22
CA ALA A 306 10.07 -5.23 -9.92
C ALA A 306 9.28 -5.01 -11.23
N LEU A 307 9.03 -6.08 -11.99
CA LEU A 307 8.27 -6.02 -13.23
C LEU A 307 6.76 -6.04 -12.99
N THR A 308 6.30 -6.91 -12.10
CA THR A 308 4.86 -7.09 -11.85
C THR A 308 4.25 -5.95 -11.05
N PHE A 309 5.02 -5.21 -10.27
CA PHE A 309 4.53 -4.08 -9.49
C PHE A 309 5.15 -2.76 -9.96
N ALA A 310 6.45 -2.56 -9.81
CA ALA A 310 7.06 -1.23 -9.97
C ALA A 310 6.98 -0.72 -11.43
N SER A 311 7.36 -1.55 -12.43
CA SER A 311 7.27 -1.14 -13.84
C SER A 311 5.81 -1.01 -14.30
N HIS A 312 4.95 -1.96 -13.92
CA HIS A 312 3.53 -1.94 -14.22
C HIS A 312 2.85 -0.70 -13.63
N HIS A 313 3.11 -0.37 -12.35
CA HIS A 313 2.57 0.82 -11.71
C HIS A 313 3.02 2.11 -12.41
N THR A 314 4.30 2.21 -12.77
CA THR A 314 4.83 3.37 -13.51
C THR A 314 4.12 3.52 -14.84
N ALA A 315 3.92 2.43 -15.59
CA ALA A 315 3.20 2.43 -16.86
C ALA A 315 1.72 2.84 -16.67
N CYS A 316 1.06 2.34 -15.65
CA CYS A 316 -0.31 2.72 -15.30
C CYS A 316 -0.44 4.22 -15.01
N ILE A 317 0.45 4.80 -14.21
CA ILE A 317 0.43 6.23 -13.89
C ILE A 317 0.67 7.09 -15.13
N ALA A 318 1.57 6.66 -16.03
CA ALA A 318 1.81 7.35 -17.29
C ALA A 318 0.56 7.32 -18.18
N MET A 319 -0.10 6.17 -18.33
CA MET A 319 -1.34 6.03 -19.09
C MET A 319 -2.51 6.83 -18.48
N LEU A 320 -2.64 6.86 -17.16
CA LEU A 320 -3.61 7.72 -16.48
C LEU A 320 -3.38 9.19 -16.80
N THR A 321 -2.13 9.63 -16.76
CA THR A 321 -1.78 11.03 -17.08
C THR A 321 -2.10 11.37 -18.55
N GLN A 322 -1.94 10.42 -19.46
CA GLN A 322 -2.26 10.58 -20.88
C GLN A 322 -3.77 10.65 -21.14
N HIS A 323 -4.55 9.73 -20.56
CA HIS A 323 -5.99 9.63 -20.81
C HIS A 323 -6.84 10.57 -19.98
N PHE A 324 -6.32 11.01 -18.80
CA PHE A 324 -7.01 11.90 -17.88
C PHE A 324 -6.19 13.16 -17.60
N PRO A 325 -5.98 14.05 -18.63
CA PRO A 325 -5.20 15.25 -18.44
C PRO A 325 -5.96 16.31 -17.62
N GLY A 326 -5.22 17.30 -17.11
CA GLY A 326 -5.79 18.51 -16.49
C GLY A 326 -6.70 18.18 -15.30
N ARG A 327 -7.94 18.65 -15.36
CA ARG A 327 -8.95 18.53 -14.28
C ARG A 327 -9.49 17.10 -14.11
N LEU A 328 -9.36 16.25 -15.12
CA LEU A 328 -9.78 14.84 -15.06
C LEU A 328 -8.78 13.96 -14.29
N ARG A 329 -7.56 14.43 -14.05
CA ARG A 329 -6.47 13.63 -13.44
C ARG A 329 -6.85 13.03 -12.08
N GLY A 330 -7.45 13.83 -11.21
CA GLY A 330 -7.90 13.33 -9.88
C GLY A 330 -8.97 12.24 -9.99
N ARG A 331 -9.90 12.38 -10.95
CA ARG A 331 -10.96 11.38 -11.18
C ARG A 331 -10.41 10.10 -11.81
N GLY A 332 -9.43 10.21 -12.73
CA GLY A 332 -8.71 9.06 -13.27
C GLY A 332 -7.96 8.30 -12.18
N GLN A 333 -7.26 9.01 -11.29
CA GLN A 333 -6.56 8.43 -10.14
C GLN A 333 -7.53 7.73 -9.17
N ALA A 334 -8.68 8.33 -8.98
CA ALA A 334 -9.74 7.76 -8.18
C ALA A 334 -10.25 6.42 -8.74
N LEU A 335 -10.55 6.37 -10.03
CA LEU A 335 -10.96 5.14 -10.72
C LEU A 335 -9.86 4.07 -10.67
N PHE A 336 -8.60 4.47 -10.84
CA PHE A 336 -7.45 3.58 -10.68
C PHE A 336 -7.43 2.90 -9.31
N THR A 337 -7.64 3.68 -8.26
CA THR A 337 -7.67 3.15 -6.89
C THR A 337 -8.87 2.22 -6.66
N VAL A 338 -10.09 2.64 -7.08
CA VAL A 338 -11.31 1.86 -6.85
C VAL A 338 -11.31 0.57 -7.67
N ILE A 339 -11.01 0.66 -8.97
CA ILE A 339 -11.09 -0.51 -9.87
C ILE A 339 -9.94 -1.48 -9.57
N GLY A 340 -8.70 -0.98 -9.47
CA GLY A 340 -7.54 -1.81 -9.21
C GLY A 340 -7.50 -2.29 -7.76
N TYR A 341 -7.16 -1.38 -6.85
CA TYR A 341 -6.85 -1.73 -5.46
C TYR A 341 -8.07 -1.98 -4.57
N GLY A 342 -9.23 -1.41 -4.92
CA GLY A 342 -10.50 -1.69 -4.26
C GLY A 342 -11.11 -3.00 -4.76
N LEU A 343 -11.79 -2.96 -5.91
CA LEU A 343 -12.53 -4.11 -6.44
C LEU A 343 -11.61 -5.29 -6.79
N GLY A 344 -10.52 -5.04 -7.53
CA GLY A 344 -9.52 -6.08 -7.85
C GLY A 344 -8.87 -6.66 -6.60
N GLY A 345 -8.62 -5.82 -5.59
CA GLY A 345 -8.07 -6.26 -4.30
C GLY A 345 -9.02 -7.13 -3.49
N VAL A 346 -10.30 -6.79 -3.41
CA VAL A 346 -11.32 -7.61 -2.73
C VAL A 346 -11.44 -8.96 -3.40
N LEU A 347 -11.67 -8.99 -4.72
CA LEU A 347 -11.86 -10.24 -5.46
C LEU A 347 -10.60 -11.10 -5.56
N GLY A 348 -9.42 -10.49 -5.46
CA GLY A 348 -8.14 -11.22 -5.47
C GLY A 348 -7.83 -11.95 -4.17
N VAL A 349 -8.46 -11.55 -3.06
CA VAL A 349 -8.29 -12.19 -1.75
C VAL A 349 -9.45 -13.15 -1.43
N LEU A 350 -10.65 -12.95 -2.01
CA LEU A 350 -11.78 -13.87 -1.88
C LEU A 350 -11.63 -15.09 -2.78
#